data_43286c5f4c94f19d4537869060356eff
#
_entry.id   43286c5f4c94f19d4537869060356eff
#
_cell.length_a   1.000
_cell.length_b   1.000
_cell.length_c   1.000
_cell.angle_alpha   90.00
_cell.angle_beta   90.00
_cell.angle_gamma   90.00
#
_symmetry.space_group_name_H-M   'P 1'
#
loop_
_entity.id
_entity.type
_entity.pdbx_description
1 polymer ?
#
loop_
_entity_poly.entity_id
_entity_poly.type
_entity_poly.pdbx_seq_one_letter_code
_entity_poly.pdbx_strand_id
1 'polypeptide(L)'
;MIAEYDLLMHYNDVSIADMTNTYNRLHKERLNIDVTVDFCFGSIFAHMMSGYSSMYYSYMWSLVYAKDMFHSKFKNNVLDQHNGVLLRDMVLSKGGSVNSVDSLRLFLGREPSVDAFASDLEAK
;
A
#
# COMPACT_ATOMS: atom_id res chain seq x y z
N MET A 1 -8.29 5.70 1.31
CA MET A 1 -8.78 6.99 0.77
C MET A 1 -7.88 7.50 -0.36
N ILE A 2 -6.58 7.86 -0.14
CA ILE A 2 -5.72 8.43 -1.20
C ILE A 2 -5.56 7.49 -2.41
N ALA A 3 -5.34 6.20 -2.20
CA ALA A 3 -5.25 5.22 -3.29
C ALA A 3 -6.55 5.12 -4.14
N GLU A 4 -7.70 5.22 -3.49
CA GLU A 4 -9.01 5.25 -4.15
C GLU A 4 -9.18 6.56 -4.95
N TYR A 5 -8.76 7.68 -4.37
CA TYR A 5 -8.76 8.97 -5.05
C TYR A 5 -7.86 8.94 -6.31
N ASP A 6 -6.63 8.42 -6.19
CA ASP A 6 -5.71 8.25 -7.31
C ASP A 6 -6.34 7.45 -8.47
N LEU A 7 -6.94 6.30 -8.17
CA LEU A 7 -7.61 5.48 -9.18
C LEU A 7 -8.77 6.21 -9.85
N LEU A 8 -9.62 6.90 -9.07
CA LEU A 8 -10.75 7.64 -9.61
C LEU A 8 -10.31 8.80 -10.54
N MET A 9 -9.22 9.49 -10.18
CA MET A 9 -8.70 10.59 -10.98
C MET A 9 -8.12 10.13 -12.32
N HIS A 10 -7.57 8.94 -12.39
CA HIS A 10 -6.93 8.41 -13.60
C HIS A 10 -7.81 7.46 -14.42
N TYR A 11 -8.96 7.06 -13.89
CA TYR A 11 -9.88 6.16 -14.59
C TYR A 11 -10.87 6.90 -15.50
N ASN A 12 -11.19 8.16 -15.19
CA ASN A 12 -12.13 8.98 -15.95
C ASN A 12 -11.46 10.31 -16.34
N ASP A 13 -11.99 10.96 -17.39
CA ASP A 13 -11.68 12.36 -17.69
C ASP A 13 -12.32 13.25 -16.63
N VAL A 14 -11.53 13.66 -15.65
CA VAL A 14 -12.02 14.38 -14.46
C VAL A 14 -11.61 15.84 -14.55
N SER A 15 -12.58 16.77 -14.44
CA SER A 15 -12.30 18.20 -14.35
C SER A 15 -11.64 18.56 -13.00
N ILE A 16 -10.96 19.71 -12.93
CA ILE A 16 -10.35 20.21 -11.67
C ILE A 16 -11.42 20.38 -10.57
N ALA A 17 -12.62 20.84 -10.92
CA ALA A 17 -13.73 20.94 -9.95
C ALA A 17 -14.15 19.56 -9.42
N ASP A 18 -14.22 18.56 -10.28
CA ASP A 18 -14.56 17.20 -9.90
C ASP A 18 -13.46 16.54 -9.06
N MET A 19 -12.20 16.88 -9.31
CA MET A 19 -11.06 16.44 -8.46
C MET A 19 -11.24 16.92 -7.02
N THR A 20 -11.55 18.20 -6.83
CA THR A 20 -11.79 18.78 -5.50
C THR A 20 -13.01 18.16 -4.82
N ASN A 21 -14.12 18.07 -5.53
CA ASN A 21 -15.36 17.48 -5.01
C ASN A 21 -15.17 15.99 -4.62
N THR A 22 -14.49 15.22 -5.45
CA THR A 22 -14.19 13.82 -5.17
C THR A 22 -13.30 13.66 -3.94
N TYR A 23 -12.27 14.48 -3.80
CA TYR A 23 -11.43 14.48 -2.61
C TYR A 23 -12.24 14.77 -1.34
N ASN A 24 -13.04 15.85 -1.35
CA ASN A 24 -13.86 16.26 -0.21
C ASN A 24 -14.89 15.17 0.16
N ARG A 25 -15.54 14.58 -0.84
CA ARG A 25 -16.48 13.46 -0.64
C ARG A 25 -15.81 12.25 -0.01
N LEU A 26 -14.69 11.79 -0.56
CA LEU A 26 -13.94 10.65 0.00
C LEU A 26 -13.42 10.93 1.41
N HIS A 27 -12.98 12.15 1.68
CA HIS A 27 -12.51 12.56 2.99
C HIS A 27 -13.63 12.46 4.03
N LYS A 28 -14.85 12.91 3.67
CA LYS A 28 -16.03 12.76 4.52
C LYS A 28 -16.46 11.31 4.69
N GLU A 29 -16.58 10.56 3.58
CA GLU A 29 -17.07 9.18 3.59
C GLU A 29 -16.13 8.19 4.31
N ARG A 30 -14.81 8.34 4.11
CA ARG A 30 -13.82 7.39 4.61
C ARG A 30 -13.25 7.76 5.97
N LEU A 31 -13.15 9.04 6.29
CA LEU A 31 -12.50 9.53 7.50
C LEU A 31 -13.48 10.21 8.47
N ASN A 32 -14.71 10.49 8.00
CA ASN A 32 -15.71 11.29 8.72
C ASN A 32 -15.20 12.69 9.12
N ILE A 33 -14.35 13.28 8.28
CA ILE A 33 -13.77 14.61 8.47
C ILE A 33 -14.26 15.52 7.35
N ASP A 34 -14.78 16.70 7.70
CA ASP A 34 -15.15 17.71 6.74
C ASP A 34 -13.89 18.52 6.34
N VAL A 35 -13.69 18.68 5.02
CA VAL A 35 -12.62 19.54 4.52
C VAL A 35 -13.09 21.00 4.62
N THR A 36 -12.39 21.76 5.44
CA THR A 36 -12.76 23.16 5.75
C THR A 36 -12.07 24.18 4.84
N VAL A 37 -11.17 23.73 3.99
CA VAL A 37 -10.39 24.58 3.09
C VAL A 37 -10.72 24.22 1.66
N ASP A 38 -11.07 25.21 0.86
CA ASP A 38 -11.33 25.05 -0.57
C ASP A 38 -9.99 25.03 -1.33
N PHE A 39 -9.39 23.85 -1.46
CA PHE A 39 -8.18 23.65 -2.24
C PHE A 39 -8.24 22.37 -3.06
N CYS A 40 -7.60 22.39 -4.22
CA CYS A 40 -7.48 21.20 -5.06
C CYS A 40 -6.31 20.33 -4.58
N PHE A 41 -6.60 19.26 -3.83
CA PHE A 41 -5.57 18.32 -3.35
C PHE A 41 -4.72 17.76 -4.49
N GLY A 42 -5.34 17.41 -5.61
CA GLY A 42 -4.65 16.90 -6.80
C GLY A 42 -3.56 17.84 -7.33
N SER A 43 -3.73 19.15 -7.21
CA SER A 43 -2.75 20.13 -7.71
C SER A 43 -1.48 20.23 -6.85
N ILE A 44 -1.53 19.82 -5.60
CA ILE A 44 -0.39 19.89 -4.67
C ILE A 44 0.25 18.52 -4.39
N PHE A 45 -0.46 17.43 -4.69
CA PHE A 45 0.02 16.10 -4.44
C PHE A 45 0.74 15.52 -5.68
N ALA A 46 1.93 16.07 -5.96
CA ALA A 46 2.74 15.71 -7.13
C ALA A 46 3.02 14.21 -7.27
N HIS A 47 2.94 13.45 -6.19
CA HIS A 47 3.20 12.00 -6.19
C HIS A 47 2.25 11.24 -7.12
N MET A 48 0.95 11.61 -7.16
CA MET A 48 -0.04 11.03 -8.06
C MET A 48 0.11 11.51 -9.52
N MET A 49 0.77 12.64 -9.73
CA MET A 49 0.94 13.26 -11.05
C MET A 49 2.30 12.94 -11.69
N SER A 50 3.02 11.98 -11.14
CA SER A 50 4.33 11.54 -11.60
C SER A 50 4.31 10.04 -11.92
N GLY A 51 5.43 9.34 -11.80
CA GLY A 51 5.56 7.90 -12.05
C GLY A 51 4.66 6.96 -11.21
N TYR A 52 3.88 7.48 -10.28
CA TYR A 52 2.93 6.73 -9.44
C TYR A 52 1.45 6.95 -9.81
N SER A 53 1.17 7.58 -10.95
CA SER A 53 -0.20 7.76 -11.45
C SER A 53 -0.91 6.41 -11.58
N SER A 54 -2.12 6.30 -11.01
CA SER A 54 -2.91 5.06 -10.90
C SER A 54 -2.23 3.91 -10.16
N MET A 55 -1.12 4.17 -9.45
CA MET A 55 -0.34 3.12 -8.77
C MET A 55 -0.20 3.33 -7.26
N TYR A 56 -0.84 4.34 -6.70
CA TYR A 56 -0.70 4.64 -5.26
C TYR A 56 -1.19 3.48 -4.37
N TYR A 57 -2.12 2.67 -4.85
CA TYR A 57 -2.56 1.45 -4.16
C TYR A 57 -1.44 0.45 -3.88
N SER A 58 -0.31 0.52 -4.60
CA SER A 58 0.84 -0.36 -4.42
C SER A 58 1.43 -0.29 -2.99
N TYR A 59 1.30 0.86 -2.33
CA TYR A 59 1.69 1.01 -0.92
C TYR A 59 0.87 0.11 0.02
N MET A 60 -0.42 -0.08 -0.29
CA MET A 60 -1.28 -0.99 0.49
C MET A 60 -0.87 -2.44 0.27
N TRP A 61 -0.61 -2.85 -0.98
CA TRP A 61 -0.12 -4.19 -1.31
C TRP A 61 1.23 -4.48 -0.65
N SER A 62 2.16 -3.53 -0.71
CA SER A 62 3.46 -3.67 -0.05
C SER A 62 3.30 -3.87 1.46
N LEU A 63 2.36 -3.16 2.09
CA LEU A 63 2.07 -3.30 3.51
C LEU A 63 1.46 -4.68 3.83
N VAL A 64 0.54 -5.17 3.00
CA VAL A 64 -0.05 -6.52 3.15
C VAL A 64 1.05 -7.59 3.17
N TYR A 65 1.94 -7.58 2.19
CA TYR A 65 3.04 -8.54 2.12
C TYR A 65 4.06 -8.37 3.25
N ALA A 66 4.37 -7.13 3.63
CA ALA A 66 5.25 -6.88 4.78
C ALA A 66 4.67 -7.44 6.08
N LYS A 67 3.36 -7.30 6.30
CA LYS A 67 2.66 -7.88 7.45
C LYS A 67 2.69 -9.41 7.43
N ASP A 68 2.46 -10.02 6.28
CA ASP A 68 2.51 -11.48 6.13
C ASP A 68 3.91 -12.02 6.42
N MET A 69 4.96 -11.41 5.88
CA MET A 69 6.35 -11.76 6.16
C MET A 69 6.68 -11.60 7.65
N PHE A 70 6.28 -10.49 8.26
CA PHE A 70 6.54 -10.21 9.67
C PHE A 70 5.84 -11.22 10.58
N HIS A 71 4.55 -11.45 10.39
CA HIS A 71 3.78 -12.40 11.20
C HIS A 71 4.30 -13.84 11.04
N SER A 72 4.71 -14.21 9.83
CA SER A 72 5.21 -15.57 9.54
C SER A 72 6.57 -15.86 10.15
N LYS A 73 7.49 -14.88 10.17
CA LYS A 73 8.91 -15.12 10.47
C LYS A 73 9.45 -14.34 11.67
N PHE A 74 8.88 -13.20 12.02
CA PHE A 74 9.46 -12.28 13.00
C PHE A 74 8.58 -11.99 14.20
N LYS A 75 7.27 -12.27 14.16
CA LYS A 75 6.33 -11.91 15.23
C LYS A 75 6.77 -12.42 16.61
N ASN A 76 7.31 -13.63 16.67
CA ASN A 76 7.75 -14.28 17.92
C ASN A 76 9.18 -13.93 18.33
N ASN A 77 10.03 -13.56 17.37
CA ASN A 77 11.41 -13.12 17.61
C ASN A 77 11.81 -12.10 16.54
N VAL A 78 11.65 -10.82 16.87
CA VAL A 78 11.87 -9.70 15.94
C VAL A 78 13.32 -9.59 15.48
N LEU A 79 14.28 -10.05 16.28
CA LEU A 79 15.71 -10.01 16.00
C LEU A 79 16.29 -11.36 15.57
N ASP A 80 15.45 -12.26 15.03
CA ASP A 80 15.90 -13.57 14.56
C ASP A 80 16.89 -13.42 13.39
N GLN A 81 18.16 -13.76 13.65
CA GLN A 81 19.23 -13.61 12.66
C GLN A 81 19.06 -14.55 11.47
N HIS A 82 18.57 -15.77 11.69
CA HIS A 82 18.36 -16.73 10.62
C HIS A 82 17.30 -16.21 9.63
N ASN A 83 16.15 -15.79 10.13
CA ASN A 83 15.11 -15.20 9.30
C ASN A 83 15.56 -13.88 8.64
N GLY A 84 16.41 -13.09 9.32
CA GLY A 84 17.03 -11.90 8.73
C GLY A 84 17.93 -12.21 7.53
N VAL A 85 18.74 -13.27 7.61
CA VAL A 85 19.56 -13.75 6.49
C VAL A 85 18.68 -14.25 5.34
N LEU A 86 17.64 -15.02 5.63
CA LEU A 86 16.68 -15.47 4.61
C LEU A 86 16.00 -14.30 3.91
N LEU A 87 15.55 -13.29 4.64
CA LEU A 87 14.96 -12.08 4.07
C LEU A 87 15.93 -11.37 3.13
N ARG A 88 17.17 -11.18 3.58
CA ARG A 88 18.22 -10.58 2.76
C ARG A 88 18.43 -11.35 1.47
N ASP A 89 18.61 -12.68 1.55
CA ASP A 89 19.07 -13.49 0.43
C ASP A 89 17.94 -13.87 -0.55
N MET A 90 16.73 -14.05 -0.07
CA MET A 90 15.59 -14.46 -0.90
C MET A 90 14.76 -13.28 -1.44
N VAL A 91 14.79 -12.12 -0.77
CA VAL A 91 13.97 -10.96 -1.14
C VAL A 91 14.85 -9.78 -1.50
N LEU A 92 15.60 -9.23 -0.54
CA LEU A 92 16.28 -7.94 -0.72
C LEU A 92 17.39 -8.01 -1.77
N SER A 93 18.21 -9.08 -1.77
CA SER A 93 19.31 -9.23 -2.72
C SER A 93 18.84 -9.47 -4.17
N LYS A 94 17.59 -9.87 -4.35
CA LYS A 94 17.02 -10.13 -5.68
C LYS A 94 16.60 -8.83 -6.38
N GLY A 95 16.17 -7.82 -5.62
CA GLY A 95 15.63 -6.59 -6.20
C GLY A 95 14.55 -6.89 -7.25
N GLY A 96 14.68 -6.28 -8.43
CA GLY A 96 13.79 -6.51 -9.57
C GLY A 96 14.23 -7.63 -10.53
N SER A 97 15.23 -8.46 -10.18
CA SER A 97 15.78 -9.49 -11.08
C SER A 97 14.92 -10.75 -11.20
N VAL A 98 13.98 -10.94 -10.31
CA VAL A 98 13.04 -12.08 -10.28
C VAL A 98 11.63 -11.60 -10.02
N ASN A 99 10.63 -12.46 -10.29
CA ASN A 99 9.25 -12.15 -9.95
C ASN A 99 9.09 -12.03 -8.43
N SER A 100 8.54 -10.90 -7.97
CA SER A 100 8.39 -10.60 -6.55
C SER A 100 7.53 -11.61 -5.80
N VAL A 101 6.49 -12.15 -6.44
CA VAL A 101 5.62 -13.18 -5.84
C VAL A 101 6.39 -14.48 -5.61
N ASP A 102 7.27 -14.86 -6.53
CA ASP A 102 8.10 -16.07 -6.37
C ASP A 102 9.12 -15.90 -5.22
N SER A 103 9.71 -14.71 -5.08
CA SER A 103 10.56 -14.38 -3.92
C SER A 103 9.79 -14.50 -2.60
N LEU A 104 8.56 -14.01 -2.55
CA LEU A 104 7.70 -14.11 -1.37
C LEU A 104 7.34 -15.56 -1.05
N ARG A 105 6.99 -16.37 -2.06
CA ARG A 105 6.71 -17.80 -1.89
C ARG A 105 7.91 -18.54 -1.29
N LEU A 106 9.10 -18.29 -1.83
CA LEU A 106 10.33 -18.90 -1.33
C LEU A 106 10.60 -18.51 0.12
N PHE A 107 10.47 -17.23 0.46
CA PHE A 107 10.71 -16.74 1.81
C PHE A 107 9.67 -17.26 2.81
N LEU A 108 8.39 -17.22 2.45
CA LEU A 108 7.28 -17.66 3.31
C LEU A 108 7.20 -19.20 3.44
N GLY A 109 7.61 -19.94 2.39
CA GLY A 109 7.38 -21.39 2.26
C GLY A 109 5.93 -21.74 1.91
N ARG A 110 5.12 -20.77 1.49
CA ARG A 110 3.71 -20.89 1.09
C ARG A 110 3.29 -19.72 0.21
N GLU A 111 2.06 -19.75 -0.29
CA GLU A 111 1.46 -18.58 -0.94
C GLU A 111 1.34 -17.40 0.04
N PRO A 112 1.58 -16.15 -0.41
CA PRO A 112 1.29 -14.96 0.37
C PRO A 112 -0.19 -14.86 0.74
N SER A 113 -0.50 -14.34 1.94
CA SER A 113 -1.87 -14.18 2.44
C SER A 113 -2.12 -12.74 2.92
N VAL A 114 -3.38 -12.33 2.87
CA VAL A 114 -3.87 -11.07 3.44
C VAL A 114 -4.24 -11.17 4.92
N ASP A 115 -4.24 -12.37 5.50
CA ASP A 115 -4.80 -12.66 6.83
C ASP A 115 -4.11 -11.88 7.94
N ALA A 116 -2.77 -11.76 7.88
CA ALA A 116 -2.01 -11.00 8.86
C ALA A 116 -2.40 -9.51 8.87
N PHE A 117 -2.60 -8.94 7.68
CA PHE A 117 -3.05 -7.56 7.55
C PHE A 117 -4.48 -7.38 8.04
N ALA A 118 -5.39 -8.29 7.68
CA ALA A 118 -6.79 -8.25 8.12
C ALA A 118 -6.90 -8.35 9.64
N SER A 119 -6.19 -9.31 10.27
CA SER A 119 -6.20 -9.48 11.71
C SER A 119 -5.66 -8.27 12.48
N ASP A 120 -4.66 -7.57 11.94
CA ASP A 120 -4.13 -6.35 12.55
C ASP A 120 -5.12 -5.16 12.47
N LEU A 121 -6.03 -5.16 11.49
CA LEU A 121 -7.10 -4.16 11.39
C LEU A 121 -8.23 -4.40 12.39
N GLU A 122 -8.58 -5.67 12.61
CA GLU A 122 -9.63 -6.07 13.55
C GLU A 122 -9.22 -5.88 15.02
N ALA A 123 -7.92 -5.91 15.30
CA ALA A 123 -7.38 -5.76 16.66
C ALA A 123 -7.34 -4.31 17.18
N LYS A 124 -7.79 -3.33 16.39
CA LYS A 124 -7.88 -1.90 16.76
C LYS A 124 -9.29 -1.52 17.14
#